data_db1e5aff1c062bda07a671fa09a76ace
#
_entry.id   db1e5aff1c062bda07a671fa09a76ace
#
_cell.length_a   1.000
_cell.length_b   1.000
_cell.length_c   1.000
_cell.angle_alpha   90.00
_cell.angle_beta   90.00
_cell.angle_gamma   90.00
#
_symmetry.space_group_name_H-M   'P 1'
#
loop_
_entity.id
_entity.type
_entity.pdbx_description
1 polymer ?
#
loop_
_entity_poly.entity_id
_entity_poly.type
_entity_poly.pdbx_seq_one_letter_code
_entity_poly.pdbx_strand_id
1 'polypeptide(L)'
;MKYTIRELEAFSVIGQEVELTNYHKRNIQISTQFWRKFNADLKKSYLSQFENWIKYAFMIKRNGKLFYFCSIPKRNVIPDGFIYKDIQSYKYLAVEHIGSMDNLYETYRKIYQEILPNTDYTPLQEEFLHFEGYDYRFHWNSDNSVIEIW
;
A
#
# COMPACT_ATOMS: atom_id res chain seq x y z
N MET A 1 -1.83 -16.41 -12.11
CA MET A 1 -2.05 -15.53 -10.97
C MET A 1 -3.55 -15.38 -10.77
N LYS A 2 -4.01 -15.59 -9.56
CA LYS A 2 -5.42 -15.49 -9.21
C LYS A 2 -5.77 -14.11 -8.68
N TYR A 3 -6.96 -13.65 -9.00
CA TYR A 3 -7.49 -12.42 -8.45
C TYR A 3 -8.93 -12.62 -8.00
N THR A 4 -9.40 -11.72 -7.14
CA THR A 4 -10.80 -11.67 -6.73
C THR A 4 -11.33 -10.25 -6.91
N ILE A 5 -12.62 -10.12 -7.14
CA ILE A 5 -13.30 -8.82 -7.14
C ILE A 5 -13.99 -8.69 -5.80
N ARG A 6 -13.65 -7.65 -5.04
CA ARG A 6 -14.16 -7.44 -3.69
C ARG A 6 -14.62 -6.00 -3.50
N GLU A 7 -15.68 -5.82 -2.75
CA GLU A 7 -16.13 -4.51 -2.31
C GLU A 7 -15.65 -4.28 -0.89
N LEU A 8 -15.00 -3.15 -0.66
CA LEU A 8 -14.60 -2.71 0.68
C LEU A 8 -15.48 -1.55 1.09
N GLU A 9 -15.93 -1.58 2.35
CA GLU A 9 -16.59 -0.43 2.96
C GLU A 9 -15.57 0.70 3.15
N ALA A 10 -16.06 1.93 3.28
CA ALA A 10 -15.21 3.07 3.57
C ALA A 10 -14.44 2.86 4.86
N PHE A 11 -13.19 3.26 4.89
CA PHE A 11 -12.34 3.15 6.08
C PHE A 11 -11.42 4.36 6.18
N SER A 12 -10.86 4.56 7.35
CA SER A 12 -10.00 5.71 7.61
C SER A 12 -8.64 5.27 8.09
N VAL A 13 -7.63 6.01 7.67
CA VAL A 13 -6.22 5.70 7.98
C VAL A 13 -5.50 6.95 8.47
N ILE A 14 -4.42 6.74 9.20
CA ILE A 14 -3.46 7.79 9.57
C ILE A 14 -2.08 7.36 9.13
N GLY A 15 -1.27 8.30 8.67
CA GLY A 15 0.05 7.94 8.17
C GLY A 15 0.90 9.11 7.76
N GLN A 16 1.91 8.81 6.97
CA GLN A 16 2.90 9.77 6.49
C GLN A 16 3.12 9.59 4.99
N GLU A 17 3.50 10.68 4.33
CA GLU A 17 3.61 10.74 2.88
C GLU A 17 4.99 11.20 2.45
N VAL A 18 5.49 10.64 1.35
CA VAL A 18 6.75 11.05 0.73
C VAL A 18 6.57 11.16 -0.77
N GLU A 19 7.19 12.17 -1.39
CA GLU A 19 7.18 12.31 -2.84
C GLU A 19 8.15 11.31 -3.47
N LEU A 20 7.72 10.68 -4.56
CA LEU A 20 8.54 9.77 -5.36
C LEU A 20 9.07 10.50 -6.60
N THR A 21 9.92 9.80 -7.36
CA THR A 21 10.54 10.31 -8.59
C THR A 21 9.99 9.59 -9.81
N ASN A 22 10.50 9.93 -10.99
CA ASN A 22 10.20 9.21 -12.23
C ASN A 22 11.08 7.97 -12.44
N TYR A 23 11.99 7.67 -11.50
CA TYR A 23 12.94 6.57 -11.62
C TYR A 23 12.59 5.44 -10.67
N HIS A 24 12.23 4.29 -11.23
CA HIS A 24 11.77 3.13 -10.45
C HIS A 24 12.78 2.68 -9.39
N LYS A 25 14.06 2.56 -9.76
CA LYS A 25 15.10 2.12 -8.81
C LYS A 25 15.28 3.10 -7.65
N ARG A 26 15.19 4.40 -7.94
CA ARG A 26 15.26 5.44 -6.90
C ARG A 26 14.09 5.34 -5.96
N ASN A 27 12.90 5.07 -6.49
CA ASN A 27 11.68 4.93 -5.69
C ASN A 27 11.73 3.74 -4.74
N ILE A 28 12.37 2.65 -5.13
CA ILE A 28 12.60 1.51 -4.22
C ILE A 28 13.42 1.95 -3.01
N GLN A 29 14.48 2.72 -3.21
CA GLN A 29 15.30 3.24 -2.12
C GLN A 29 14.52 4.19 -1.23
N ILE A 30 13.77 5.13 -1.82
CA ILE A 30 12.95 6.10 -1.11
C ILE A 30 11.92 5.38 -0.24
N SER A 31 11.17 4.44 -0.81
CA SER A 31 10.11 3.74 -0.08
C SER A 31 10.68 2.86 1.04
N THR A 32 11.82 2.20 0.82
CA THR A 32 12.47 1.38 1.85
C THR A 32 12.90 2.24 3.04
N GLN A 33 13.54 3.39 2.79
CA GLN A 33 13.95 4.31 3.84
C GLN A 33 12.74 4.93 4.54
N PHE A 34 11.69 5.23 3.78
CA PHE A 34 10.47 5.82 4.31
C PHE A 34 9.74 4.86 5.24
N TRP A 35 9.68 3.57 4.91
CA TRP A 35 9.12 2.55 5.80
C TRP A 35 9.87 2.47 7.12
N ARG A 36 11.20 2.58 7.10
CA ARG A 36 12.01 2.59 8.33
C ARG A 36 11.65 3.78 9.21
N LYS A 37 11.53 4.96 8.61
CA LYS A 37 11.13 6.18 9.32
C LYS A 37 9.72 6.04 9.90
N PHE A 38 8.77 5.57 9.09
CA PHE A 38 7.39 5.41 9.50
C PHE A 38 7.27 4.43 10.66
N ASN A 39 7.92 3.28 10.57
CA ASN A 39 7.92 2.28 11.63
C ASN A 39 8.56 2.82 12.93
N ALA A 40 9.62 3.60 12.82
CA ALA A 40 10.24 4.25 13.98
C ALA A 40 9.29 5.26 14.63
N ASP A 41 8.59 6.06 13.83
CA ASP A 41 7.63 7.04 14.33
C ASP A 41 6.40 6.36 14.97
N LEU A 42 5.94 5.23 14.43
CA LEU A 42 4.90 4.41 15.06
C LEU A 42 5.34 3.92 16.44
N LYS A 43 6.57 3.45 16.56
CA LYS A 43 7.11 2.97 17.83
C LYS A 43 7.20 4.08 18.86
N LYS A 44 7.64 5.27 18.48
CA LYS A 44 7.70 6.45 19.36
C LYS A 44 6.32 6.85 19.86
N SER A 45 5.29 6.65 19.05
CA SER A 45 3.90 7.02 19.36
C SER A 45 3.12 5.88 20.00
N TYR A 46 3.76 4.77 20.35
CA TYR A 46 3.15 3.57 20.95
C TYR A 46 2.08 2.95 20.06
N LEU A 47 2.23 3.05 18.74
CA LEU A 47 1.26 2.53 17.76
C LEU A 47 1.74 1.27 17.03
N SER A 48 2.91 0.74 17.36
CA SER A 48 3.52 -0.36 16.60
C SER A 48 3.24 -1.77 17.14
N GLN A 49 2.61 -1.90 18.32
CA GLN A 49 2.50 -3.19 19.01
C GLN A 49 1.04 -3.63 19.14
N PHE A 50 0.55 -4.29 18.09
CA PHE A 50 -0.78 -4.91 18.09
C PHE A 50 -0.65 -6.30 17.52
N GLU A 51 -1.33 -7.29 18.12
CA GLU A 51 -1.30 -8.68 17.66
C GLU A 51 -1.78 -8.82 16.22
N ASN A 52 -2.82 -8.08 15.84
CA ASN A 52 -3.40 -8.10 14.49
C ASN A 52 -3.07 -6.79 13.78
N TRP A 53 -1.77 -6.50 13.64
CA TRP A 53 -1.37 -5.28 12.96
C TRP A 53 -1.70 -5.33 11.47
N ILE A 54 -2.12 -4.20 10.96
CA ILE A 54 -2.35 -3.98 9.53
C ILE A 54 -1.68 -2.66 9.17
N LYS A 55 -0.95 -2.65 8.06
CA LYS A 55 -0.36 -1.43 7.49
C LYS A 55 -0.73 -1.36 6.02
N TYR A 56 -0.88 -0.15 5.52
CA TYR A 56 -1.21 0.10 4.12
C TYR A 56 -0.18 1.02 3.50
N ALA A 57 0.08 0.82 2.21
CA ALA A 57 0.86 1.75 1.40
C ALA A 57 0.04 2.12 0.18
N PHE A 58 -0.28 3.40 0.04
CA PHE A 58 -1.03 3.93 -1.09
C PHE A 58 -0.10 4.62 -2.06
N MET A 59 -0.25 4.33 -3.35
CA MET A 59 0.41 5.08 -4.41
C MET A 59 -0.56 6.15 -4.90
N ILE A 60 -0.17 7.42 -4.73
CA ILE A 60 -1.03 8.57 -5.02
C ILE A 60 -0.40 9.40 -6.12
N LYS A 61 -1.22 9.87 -7.06
CA LYS A 61 -0.78 10.81 -8.09
C LYS A 61 -1.54 12.13 -7.92
N ARG A 62 -0.80 13.23 -7.71
CA ARG A 62 -1.36 14.58 -7.60
C ARG A 62 -0.54 15.53 -8.44
N ASN A 63 -1.21 16.31 -9.28
CA ASN A 63 -0.57 17.34 -10.11
C ASN A 63 0.62 16.81 -10.93
N GLY A 64 0.50 15.56 -11.44
CA GLY A 64 1.55 14.91 -12.21
C GLY A 64 2.68 14.32 -11.40
N LYS A 65 2.63 14.40 -10.07
CA LYS A 65 3.66 13.87 -9.16
C LYS A 65 3.16 12.64 -8.43
N LEU A 66 4.08 11.71 -8.15
CA LEU A 66 3.79 10.49 -7.41
C LEU A 66 4.15 10.65 -5.94
N PHE A 67 3.28 10.15 -5.08
CA PHE A 67 3.47 10.13 -3.63
C PHE A 67 3.24 8.73 -3.08
N TYR A 68 4.02 8.36 -2.08
CA TYR A 68 3.89 7.09 -1.37
C TYR A 68 3.40 7.39 0.05
N PHE A 69 2.25 6.84 0.42
CA PHE A 69 1.61 7.10 1.70
C PHE A 69 1.54 5.82 2.50
N CYS A 70 2.35 5.75 3.58
CA CYS A 70 2.34 4.64 4.53
C CYS A 70 1.39 4.95 5.66
N SER A 71 0.56 3.99 6.03
CA SER A 71 -0.52 4.23 6.99
C SER A 71 -0.89 3.00 7.80
N ILE A 72 -1.67 3.26 8.84
CA ILE A 72 -2.33 2.26 9.67
C ILE A 72 -3.81 2.63 9.78
N PRO A 73 -4.68 1.69 10.16
CA PRO A 73 -6.06 2.04 10.48
C PRO A 73 -6.12 3.14 11.53
N LYS A 74 -7.10 4.01 11.41
CA LYS A 74 -7.31 5.12 12.33
C LYS A 74 -7.26 4.70 13.80
N ARG A 75 -6.63 5.54 14.62
CA ARG A 75 -6.61 5.45 16.08
C ARG A 75 -7.32 6.66 16.68
N ASN A 76 -7.61 6.61 17.99
CA ASN A 76 -8.30 7.70 18.70
C ASN A 76 -7.47 8.98 18.76
N VAL A 77 -6.15 8.85 18.76
CA VAL A 77 -5.22 9.97 18.80
C VAL A 77 -4.40 9.95 17.52
N ILE A 78 -4.26 11.11 16.87
CA ILE A 78 -3.42 11.28 15.69
C ILE A 78 -2.13 11.96 16.14
N PRO A 79 -0.97 11.28 16.09
CA PRO A 79 0.31 11.89 16.48
C PRO A 79 0.66 13.08 15.58
N ASP A 80 1.46 14.00 16.10
CA ASP A 80 1.99 15.12 15.31
C ASP A 80 2.78 14.57 14.10
N GLY A 81 2.60 15.22 12.95
CA GLY A 81 3.25 14.82 11.72
C GLY A 81 2.53 13.71 10.95
N PHE A 82 1.45 13.17 11.49
CA PHE A 82 0.63 12.18 10.79
C PHE A 82 -0.55 12.86 10.08
N ILE A 83 -0.90 12.32 8.92
CA ILE A 83 -2.01 12.80 8.09
C ILE A 83 -3.18 11.82 8.22
N TYR A 84 -4.37 12.34 8.39
CA TYR A 84 -5.61 11.56 8.40
C TYR A 84 -6.21 11.55 6.99
N LYS A 85 -6.63 10.37 6.53
CA LYS A 85 -7.34 10.23 5.26
C LYS A 85 -8.53 9.29 5.40
N ASP A 86 -9.65 9.69 4.79
CA ASP A 86 -10.82 8.82 4.59
C ASP A 86 -10.72 8.17 3.22
N ILE A 87 -10.83 6.85 3.19
CA ILE A 87 -10.85 6.07 1.95
C ILE A 87 -12.30 5.66 1.68
N GLN A 88 -12.81 6.06 0.54
CA GLN A 88 -14.19 5.78 0.18
C GLN A 88 -14.40 4.31 -0.15
N SER A 89 -15.66 3.90 -0.14
CA SER A 89 -16.06 2.55 -0.54
C SER A 89 -15.89 2.38 -2.05
N TYR A 90 -15.15 1.35 -2.47
CA TYR A 90 -14.94 1.03 -3.87
C TYR A 90 -15.01 -0.48 -4.09
N LYS A 91 -15.18 -0.85 -5.35
CA LYS A 91 -14.98 -2.21 -5.83
C LYS A 91 -13.52 -2.35 -6.25
N TYR A 92 -12.85 -3.38 -5.75
CA TYR A 92 -11.43 -3.61 -5.98
C TYR A 92 -11.17 -4.93 -6.69
N LEU A 93 -10.17 -4.92 -7.56
CA LEU A 93 -9.53 -6.15 -8.03
C LEU A 93 -8.38 -6.41 -7.06
N ALA A 94 -8.50 -7.49 -6.29
CA ALA A 94 -7.53 -7.83 -5.25
C ALA A 94 -6.65 -8.99 -5.68
N VAL A 95 -5.33 -8.83 -5.53
CA VAL A 95 -4.33 -9.82 -5.87
C VAL A 95 -3.41 -10.04 -4.68
N GLU A 96 -3.11 -11.30 -4.37
CA GLU A 96 -2.07 -11.62 -3.41
C GLU A 96 -0.73 -11.74 -4.12
N HIS A 97 0.25 -10.95 -3.69
CA HIS A 97 1.64 -11.13 -4.06
C HIS A 97 2.26 -12.12 -3.08
N ILE A 98 2.64 -13.28 -3.56
CA ILE A 98 3.27 -14.33 -2.76
C ILE A 98 4.74 -14.38 -3.14
N GLY A 99 5.63 -14.21 -2.15
CA GLY A 99 7.06 -14.27 -2.35
C GLY A 99 7.80 -13.01 -1.95
N SER A 100 9.06 -12.94 -2.36
CA SER A 100 9.97 -11.86 -2.06
C SER A 100 9.51 -10.52 -2.65
N MET A 101 9.86 -9.43 -1.97
CA MET A 101 9.65 -8.07 -2.48
C MET A 101 10.41 -7.80 -3.78
N ASP A 102 11.48 -8.54 -4.04
CA ASP A 102 12.24 -8.40 -5.29
C ASP A 102 11.39 -8.71 -6.53
N ASN A 103 10.33 -9.49 -6.35
CA ASN A 103 9.42 -9.89 -7.43
C ASN A 103 8.15 -9.03 -7.50
N LEU A 104 8.02 -8.02 -6.66
CA LEU A 104 6.81 -7.20 -6.57
C LEU A 104 6.52 -6.45 -7.88
N TYR A 105 7.55 -5.93 -8.52
CA TYR A 105 7.40 -5.23 -9.81
C TYR A 105 6.77 -6.14 -10.87
N GLU A 106 7.20 -7.40 -10.91
CA GLU A 106 6.66 -8.38 -11.87
C GLU A 106 5.17 -8.66 -11.60
N THR A 107 4.76 -8.69 -10.34
CA THR A 107 3.35 -8.84 -9.97
C THR A 107 2.53 -7.65 -10.46
N TYR A 108 3.01 -6.42 -10.28
CA TYR A 108 2.34 -5.23 -10.81
C TYR A 108 2.25 -5.25 -12.33
N ARG A 109 3.33 -5.67 -13.01
CA ARG A 109 3.31 -5.81 -14.46
C ARG A 109 2.20 -6.76 -14.91
N LYS A 110 2.06 -7.91 -14.25
CA LYS A 110 1.02 -8.89 -14.58
C LYS A 110 -0.38 -8.32 -14.35
N ILE A 111 -0.58 -7.57 -13.28
CA ILE A 111 -1.88 -6.95 -13.00
C ILE A 111 -2.27 -5.99 -14.12
N TYR A 112 -1.41 -5.07 -14.48
CA TYR A 112 -1.74 -4.02 -15.44
C TYR A 112 -1.67 -4.49 -16.89
N GLN A 113 -0.82 -5.43 -17.23
CA GLN A 113 -0.60 -5.86 -18.62
C GLN A 113 -1.31 -7.16 -18.98
N GLU A 114 -1.61 -8.04 -18.02
CA GLU A 114 -2.19 -9.34 -18.30
C GLU A 114 -3.59 -9.51 -17.67
N ILE A 115 -3.79 -9.12 -16.43
CA ILE A 115 -5.06 -9.35 -15.73
C ILE A 115 -6.10 -8.32 -16.13
N LEU A 116 -5.84 -7.04 -15.91
CA LEU A 116 -6.80 -5.96 -16.19
C LEU A 116 -7.27 -5.93 -17.64
N PRO A 117 -6.39 -6.08 -18.67
CA PRO A 117 -6.84 -6.09 -20.06
C PRO A 117 -7.80 -7.24 -20.39
N ASN A 118 -7.78 -8.32 -19.62
CA ASN A 118 -8.67 -9.47 -19.81
C ASN A 118 -9.94 -9.40 -18.95
N THR A 119 -10.20 -8.25 -18.33
CA THR A 119 -11.42 -7.99 -17.56
C THR A 119 -12.21 -6.87 -18.21
N ASP A 120 -13.46 -6.70 -17.81
CA ASP A 120 -14.30 -5.57 -18.22
C ASP A 120 -14.09 -4.34 -17.33
N TYR A 121 -13.15 -4.41 -16.40
CA TYR A 121 -12.90 -3.34 -15.44
C TYR A 121 -11.79 -2.40 -15.89
N THR A 122 -11.97 -1.12 -15.59
CA THR A 122 -10.96 -0.07 -15.81
C THR A 122 -10.57 0.49 -14.46
N PRO A 123 -9.25 0.68 -14.18
CA PRO A 123 -8.82 1.28 -12.92
C PRO A 123 -9.41 2.67 -12.72
N LEU A 124 -10.02 2.91 -11.56
CA LEU A 124 -10.45 4.23 -11.13
C LEU A 124 -9.32 4.85 -10.34
N GLN A 125 -8.65 5.86 -10.88
CA GLN A 125 -7.42 6.41 -10.32
C GLN A 125 -7.62 7.87 -9.87
N GLU A 126 -8.69 8.13 -9.11
CA GLU A 126 -9.02 9.48 -8.64
C GLU A 126 -8.28 9.85 -7.36
N GLU A 127 -8.38 9.03 -6.29
CA GLU A 127 -7.73 9.30 -5.01
C GLU A 127 -6.34 8.69 -4.92
N PHE A 128 -6.19 7.48 -5.46
CA PHE A 128 -4.93 6.76 -5.48
C PHE A 128 -4.94 5.80 -6.66
N LEU A 129 -3.75 5.32 -7.06
CA LEU A 129 -3.61 4.38 -8.17
C LEU A 129 -3.90 2.94 -7.72
N HIS A 130 -3.39 2.59 -6.57
CA HIS A 130 -3.55 1.28 -5.92
C HIS A 130 -3.05 1.39 -4.49
N PHE A 131 -3.31 0.36 -3.68
CA PHE A 131 -2.67 0.26 -2.38
C PHE A 131 -2.27 -1.19 -2.07
N GLU A 132 -1.29 -1.32 -1.19
CA GLU A 132 -0.79 -2.59 -0.69
C GLU A 132 -1.21 -2.76 0.76
N GLY A 133 -1.66 -3.96 1.12
CA GLY A 133 -1.98 -4.31 2.50
C GLY A 133 -0.94 -5.26 3.06
N TYR A 134 -0.40 -4.90 4.21
CA TYR A 134 0.60 -5.67 4.93
C TYR A 134 0.02 -6.12 6.27
N ASP A 135 0.18 -7.39 6.59
CA ASP A 135 -0.23 -7.95 7.88
C ASP A 135 0.79 -8.98 8.35
N TYR A 136 0.42 -9.81 9.33
CA TYR A 136 1.32 -10.80 9.91
C TYR A 136 1.92 -11.79 8.90
N ARG A 137 1.33 -11.92 7.70
CA ARG A 137 1.83 -12.82 6.64
C ARG A 137 3.04 -12.25 5.91
N PHE A 138 3.35 -10.97 6.13
CA PHE A 138 4.48 -10.30 5.47
C PHE A 138 5.80 -10.67 6.15
N HIS A 139 6.75 -11.19 5.36
CA HIS A 139 8.11 -11.49 5.79
C HIS A 139 9.08 -11.06 4.69
N TRP A 140 9.94 -10.11 5.01
CA TRP A 140 10.91 -9.59 4.04
C TRP A 140 11.78 -10.72 3.47
N ASN A 141 11.93 -10.77 2.15
CA ASN A 141 12.74 -11.74 1.42
C ASN A 141 12.36 -13.22 1.63
N SER A 142 11.16 -13.51 2.08
CA SER A 142 10.68 -14.88 2.22
C SER A 142 9.84 -15.30 1.01
N ASP A 143 9.99 -16.56 0.57
CA ASP A 143 9.16 -17.13 -0.48
C ASP A 143 7.72 -17.33 -0.05
N ASN A 144 7.44 -17.30 1.26
CA ASN A 144 6.11 -17.49 1.84
C ASN A 144 5.44 -16.17 2.25
N SER A 145 6.09 -15.03 2.00
CA SER A 145 5.54 -13.73 2.33
C SER A 145 4.30 -13.44 1.49
N VAL A 146 3.28 -12.83 2.09
CA VAL A 146 2.04 -12.47 1.40
C VAL A 146 1.75 -10.98 1.60
N ILE A 147 1.50 -10.29 0.49
CA ILE A 147 1.04 -8.90 0.46
C ILE A 147 -0.22 -8.88 -0.38
N GLU A 148 -1.22 -8.15 0.09
CA GLU A 148 -2.43 -7.93 -0.70
C GLU A 148 -2.29 -6.65 -1.51
N ILE A 149 -2.62 -6.72 -2.80
CA ILE A 149 -2.63 -5.57 -3.72
C ILE A 149 -4.07 -5.31 -4.12
N TRP A 150 -4.50 -4.07 -3.98
CA TRP A 150 -5.89 -3.64 -4.21
C TRP A 150 -5.98 -2.53 -5.25
#